data_f50905dcfe0bb311a433786e71eb4f79
#
_entry.id   f50905dcfe0bb311a433786e71eb4f79
#
_cell.length_a   1.000
_cell.length_b   1.000
_cell.length_c   1.000
_cell.angle_alpha   90.00
_cell.angle_beta   90.00
_cell.angle_gamma   90.00
#
_symmetry.space_group_name_H-M   'P 1'
#
loop_
_entity.id
_entity.type
_entity.pdbx_description
1 polymer ?
#
loop_
_entity_poly.entity_id
_entity_poly.type
_entity_poly.pdbx_seq_one_letter_code
_entity_poly.pdbx_strand_id
1 'polypeptide(L)'
;MPRIYTLVNQKGGVGKTTTAINLGAYLAYYGQRVLLVDLDPQANATSSLGVDKYRIRGGTYEVLLGASPAAPLILHNPRLKLSLLPSSPALAGAEVELVNELARETRLRRALEAVAPRYDYILIDCPPSLGLLTINGLVAAADGVIIPVQCEYLALEGLGLLTQTLDKVRQALFPELGVRGVVLTMFDGRTNLANDVVAEVQKHFPEKVFRTVIPRSVRLAEAPSYGVPVSAYAPQSRGAKAYAALARELLSGDGVSVPEVAAPSPSAKEE
;
A
#
# COMPACT_ATOMS: atom_id res chain seq x y z
N MET A 1 9.51 -17.05 -2.52
CA MET A 1 9.05 -15.97 -3.40
C MET A 1 8.59 -14.81 -2.52
N PRO A 2 8.68 -13.54 -2.96
CA PRO A 2 8.16 -12.41 -2.18
C PRO A 2 6.66 -12.51 -2.00
N ARG A 3 6.14 -11.88 -0.95
CA ARG A 3 4.72 -11.60 -0.79
C ARG A 3 4.38 -10.31 -1.53
N ILE A 4 3.41 -10.34 -2.43
CA ILE A 4 2.99 -9.17 -3.23
C ILE A 4 1.56 -8.81 -2.87
N TYR A 5 1.38 -7.66 -2.23
CA TYR A 5 0.09 -7.14 -1.81
C TYR A 5 -0.22 -5.82 -2.49
N THR A 6 -1.44 -5.69 -2.99
CA THR A 6 -1.95 -4.41 -3.52
C THR A 6 -2.88 -3.76 -2.52
N LEU A 7 -2.63 -2.49 -2.22
CA LEU A 7 -3.51 -1.66 -1.40
C LEU A 7 -4.54 -0.99 -2.30
N VAL A 8 -5.81 -1.36 -2.15
CA VAL A 8 -6.87 -0.92 -3.05
C VAL A 8 -8.12 -0.50 -2.28
N ASN A 9 -8.71 0.60 -2.70
CA ASN A 9 -10.07 1.05 -2.38
C ASN A 9 -10.44 2.16 -3.35
N GLN A 10 -11.66 2.12 -3.87
CA GLN A 10 -12.18 3.12 -4.79
C GLN A 10 -12.36 4.50 -4.15
N LYS A 11 -12.66 4.53 -2.85
CA LYS A 11 -12.84 5.79 -2.10
C LYS A 11 -11.48 6.46 -1.88
N GLY A 12 -11.40 7.76 -2.22
CA GLY A 12 -10.26 8.61 -1.88
C GLY A 12 -10.20 8.88 -0.36
N GLY A 13 -9.00 9.14 0.15
CA GLY A 13 -8.82 9.54 1.54
C GLY A 13 -8.95 8.45 2.61
N VAL A 14 -9.18 7.19 2.25
CA VAL A 14 -9.32 6.07 3.22
C VAL A 14 -8.00 5.59 3.83
N GLY A 15 -6.87 6.20 3.48
CA GLY A 15 -5.56 5.86 4.03
C GLY A 15 -4.80 4.76 3.27
N LYS A 16 -5.06 4.53 1.97
CA LYS A 16 -4.29 3.58 1.13
C LYS A 16 -2.80 3.88 1.20
N THR A 17 -2.41 5.05 0.71
CA THR A 17 -1.01 5.51 0.67
C THR A 17 -0.38 5.54 2.06
N THR A 18 -1.11 6.06 3.05
CA THR A 18 -0.65 6.08 4.45
C THR A 18 -0.37 4.66 4.95
N THR A 19 -1.23 3.70 4.61
CA THR A 19 -1.05 2.30 5.00
C THR A 19 0.12 1.67 4.24
N ALA A 20 0.25 1.88 2.93
CA ALA A 20 1.35 1.36 2.13
C ALA A 20 2.72 1.79 2.69
N ILE A 21 2.88 3.08 2.95
CA ILE A 21 4.13 3.66 3.46
C ILE A 21 4.45 3.13 4.86
N ASN A 22 3.49 3.22 5.79
CA ASN A 22 3.77 2.91 7.18
C ASN A 22 3.85 1.41 7.46
N LEU A 23 3.03 0.61 6.78
CA LEU A 23 3.16 -0.85 6.79
C LEU A 23 4.51 -1.28 6.21
N GLY A 24 4.88 -0.75 5.02
CA GLY A 24 6.17 -1.02 4.38
C GLY A 24 7.36 -0.65 5.27
N ALA A 25 7.31 0.52 5.90
CA ALA A 25 8.36 0.97 6.82
C ALA A 25 8.50 0.07 8.05
N TYR A 26 7.39 -0.42 8.63
CA TYR A 26 7.46 -1.35 9.76
C TYR A 26 7.84 -2.77 9.35
N LEU A 27 7.46 -3.26 8.17
CA LEU A 27 7.98 -4.51 7.63
C LEU A 27 9.51 -4.44 7.47
N ALA A 28 10.02 -3.33 6.92
CA ALA A 28 11.47 -3.09 6.80
C ALA A 28 12.15 -2.97 8.17
N TYR A 29 11.51 -2.33 9.14
CA TYR A 29 11.99 -2.26 10.53
C TYR A 29 12.11 -3.65 11.17
N TYR A 30 11.18 -4.56 10.86
CA TYR A 30 11.23 -5.96 11.31
C TYR A 30 12.13 -6.85 10.44
N GLY A 31 13.01 -6.25 9.63
CA GLY A 31 14.07 -6.95 8.91
C GLY A 31 13.70 -7.48 7.53
N GLN A 32 12.50 -7.15 7.02
CA GLN A 32 12.11 -7.57 5.69
C GLN A 32 12.68 -6.64 4.61
N ARG A 33 13.06 -7.19 3.46
CA ARG A 33 13.42 -6.42 2.26
C ARG A 33 12.13 -6.00 1.57
N VAL A 34 11.82 -4.71 1.58
CA VAL A 34 10.52 -4.19 1.13
C VAL A 34 10.68 -3.28 -0.09
N LEU A 35 9.87 -3.53 -1.12
CA LEU A 35 9.63 -2.62 -2.24
C LEU A 35 8.23 -2.03 -2.11
N LEU A 36 8.15 -0.71 -2.08
CA LEU A 36 6.91 0.03 -2.27
C LEU A 36 6.83 0.45 -3.75
N VAL A 37 5.70 0.16 -4.40
CA VAL A 37 5.40 0.57 -5.77
C VAL A 37 4.31 1.61 -5.72
N ASP A 38 4.61 2.83 -6.13
CA ASP A 38 3.62 3.91 -6.25
C ASP A 38 2.96 3.82 -7.64
N LEU A 39 1.69 3.46 -7.67
CA LEU A 39 0.90 3.30 -8.91
C LEU A 39 -0.18 4.39 -9.06
N ASP A 40 -0.10 5.44 -8.24
CA ASP A 40 -1.02 6.59 -8.31
C ASP A 40 -0.37 7.74 -9.08
N PRO A 41 -1.02 8.31 -10.12
CA PRO A 41 -0.54 9.51 -10.82
C PRO A 41 -0.37 10.74 -9.90
N GLN A 42 -1.05 10.77 -8.76
CA GLN A 42 -0.82 11.80 -7.75
C GLN A 42 0.56 11.70 -7.09
N ALA A 43 1.20 10.52 -7.16
CA ALA A 43 2.53 10.23 -6.62
C ALA A 43 2.67 10.61 -5.13
N ASN A 44 1.61 10.29 -4.36
CA ASN A 44 1.56 10.64 -2.95
C ASN A 44 2.52 9.78 -2.12
N ALA A 45 2.69 8.49 -2.44
CA ALA A 45 3.67 7.64 -1.76
C ALA A 45 5.10 8.13 -2.03
N THR A 46 5.38 8.51 -3.28
CA THR A 46 6.66 9.09 -3.72
C THR A 46 7.01 10.35 -2.92
N SER A 47 6.10 11.33 -2.92
CA SER A 47 6.31 12.60 -2.21
C SER A 47 6.40 12.42 -0.69
N SER A 48 5.59 11.54 -0.11
CA SER A 48 5.58 11.27 1.34
C SER A 48 6.86 10.56 1.84
N LEU A 49 7.66 10.02 0.94
CA LEU A 49 8.98 9.46 1.25
C LEU A 49 10.13 10.42 0.88
N GLY A 50 9.83 11.70 0.67
CA GLY A 50 10.81 12.76 0.44
C GLY A 50 11.37 12.80 -0.98
N VAL A 51 10.76 12.10 -1.94
CA VAL A 51 11.19 12.11 -3.35
C VAL A 51 10.42 13.17 -4.12
N ASP A 52 11.12 14.05 -4.81
CA ASP A 52 10.50 15.06 -5.69
C ASP A 52 9.99 14.38 -6.97
N LYS A 53 8.68 14.18 -7.03
CA LYS A 53 7.99 13.52 -8.14
C LYS A 53 8.13 14.21 -9.50
N TYR A 54 8.57 15.47 -9.53
CA TYR A 54 8.82 16.24 -10.75
C TYR A 54 10.28 16.12 -11.24
N ARG A 55 11.17 15.53 -10.43
CA ARG A 55 12.60 15.41 -10.72
C ARG A 55 13.10 13.97 -10.78
N ILE A 56 12.22 12.98 -10.72
CA ILE A 56 12.61 11.59 -10.91
C ILE A 56 13.06 11.35 -12.36
N ARG A 57 14.00 10.43 -12.54
CA ARG A 57 14.51 10.03 -13.88
C ARG A 57 13.57 9.11 -14.63
N GLY A 58 12.61 8.54 -13.93
CA GLY A 58 11.59 7.61 -14.41
C GLY A 58 10.98 6.86 -13.24
N GLY A 59 9.91 6.12 -13.50
CA GLY A 59 9.15 5.40 -12.49
C GLY A 59 8.15 4.42 -13.09
N THR A 60 7.01 4.26 -12.43
CA THR A 60 5.96 3.33 -12.85
C THR A 60 5.40 3.62 -14.24
N TYR A 61 5.46 4.88 -14.71
CA TYR A 61 5.06 5.25 -16.07
C TYR A 61 5.92 4.53 -17.12
N GLU A 62 7.25 4.69 -17.08
CA GLU A 62 8.19 4.07 -18.01
C GLU A 62 8.15 2.55 -17.92
N VAL A 63 7.93 2.01 -16.73
CA VAL A 63 7.81 0.57 -16.50
C VAL A 63 6.56 0.01 -17.19
N LEU A 64 5.40 0.65 -17.03
CA LEU A 64 4.16 0.19 -17.63
C LEU A 64 4.16 0.27 -19.16
N LEU A 65 4.77 1.31 -19.72
CA LEU A 65 4.94 1.45 -21.17
C LEU A 65 6.02 0.51 -21.76
N GLY A 66 6.83 -0.12 -20.89
CA GLY A 66 7.95 -0.94 -21.33
C GLY A 66 9.15 -0.13 -21.86
N ALA A 67 9.17 1.18 -21.60
CA ALA A 67 10.26 2.08 -21.99
C ALA A 67 11.52 1.86 -21.15
N SER A 68 11.36 1.32 -19.92
CA SER A 68 12.49 0.98 -19.04
C SER A 68 12.12 -0.23 -18.16
N PRO A 69 13.09 -1.13 -17.87
CA PRO A 69 12.90 -2.13 -16.81
C PRO A 69 12.79 -1.45 -15.43
N ALA A 70 12.14 -2.12 -14.47
CA ALA A 70 11.94 -1.57 -13.13
C ALA A 70 13.24 -1.37 -12.34
N ALA A 71 14.21 -2.28 -12.48
CA ALA A 71 15.41 -2.32 -11.63
C ALA A 71 16.21 -1.01 -11.54
N PRO A 72 16.55 -0.31 -12.64
CA PRO A 72 17.31 0.94 -12.58
C PRO A 72 16.48 2.14 -12.08
N LEU A 73 15.17 2.01 -11.99
CA LEU A 73 14.26 3.08 -11.55
C LEU A 73 13.91 2.99 -10.06
N ILE A 74 14.25 1.87 -9.41
CA ILE A 74 14.00 1.68 -7.98
C ILE A 74 15.00 2.52 -7.18
N LEU A 75 14.45 3.37 -6.31
CA LEU A 75 15.19 4.18 -5.36
C LEU A 75 15.29 3.43 -4.03
N HIS A 76 16.49 3.41 -3.42
CA HIS A 76 16.68 2.80 -2.11
C HIS A 76 16.93 3.86 -1.05
N ASN A 77 16.15 3.83 0.04
CA ASN A 77 16.38 4.66 1.21
C ASN A 77 17.10 3.84 2.30
N PRO A 78 18.41 4.04 2.51
CA PRO A 78 19.19 3.23 3.45
C PRO A 78 18.81 3.46 4.91
N ARG A 79 18.29 4.64 5.27
CA ARG A 79 17.85 4.95 6.65
C ARG A 79 16.57 4.19 7.00
N LEU A 80 15.64 4.09 6.05
CA LEU A 80 14.37 3.38 6.22
C LEU A 80 14.47 1.90 5.86
N LYS A 81 15.57 1.48 5.22
CA LYS A 81 15.75 0.14 4.62
C LYS A 81 14.61 -0.23 3.66
N LEU A 82 14.03 0.78 3.03
CA LEU A 82 12.86 0.68 2.16
C LEU A 82 13.25 1.07 0.74
N SER A 83 12.80 0.28 -0.24
CA SER A 83 12.93 0.59 -1.66
C SER A 83 11.61 1.14 -2.20
N LEU A 84 11.69 2.05 -3.17
CA LEU A 84 10.55 2.69 -3.80
C LEU A 84 10.69 2.61 -5.33
N LEU A 85 9.70 2.07 -6.03
CA LEU A 85 9.49 2.35 -7.44
C LEU A 85 8.57 3.58 -7.51
N PRO A 86 9.10 4.76 -7.86
CA PRO A 86 8.36 6.01 -7.72
C PRO A 86 7.32 6.20 -8.83
N SER A 87 6.37 7.08 -8.58
CA SER A 87 5.40 7.60 -9.56
C SER A 87 5.63 9.07 -9.85
N SER A 88 5.03 9.54 -10.94
CA SER A 88 4.96 10.95 -11.31
C SER A 88 3.61 11.27 -11.95
N PRO A 89 3.26 12.57 -12.14
CA PRO A 89 2.06 12.96 -12.86
C PRO A 89 1.98 12.42 -14.30
N ALA A 90 3.12 12.08 -14.93
CA ALA A 90 3.15 11.46 -16.25
C ALA A 90 2.39 10.12 -16.30
N LEU A 91 2.30 9.42 -15.17
CA LEU A 91 1.58 8.15 -15.09
C LEU A 91 0.10 8.25 -15.50
N ALA A 92 -0.53 9.44 -15.41
CA ALA A 92 -1.87 9.65 -15.92
C ALA A 92 -1.98 9.38 -17.43
N GLY A 93 -0.91 9.63 -18.19
CA GLY A 93 -0.84 9.34 -19.62
C GLY A 93 -0.86 7.85 -19.94
N ALA A 94 -0.34 7.01 -19.05
CA ALA A 94 -0.26 5.58 -19.27
C ALA A 94 -1.65 4.93 -19.46
N GLU A 95 -2.70 5.42 -18.79
CA GLU A 95 -4.06 4.89 -18.99
C GLU A 95 -4.57 5.08 -20.44
N VAL A 96 -4.17 6.15 -21.10
CA VAL A 96 -4.54 6.43 -22.49
C VAL A 96 -3.63 5.65 -23.46
N GLU A 97 -2.33 5.68 -23.23
CA GLU A 97 -1.33 5.08 -24.11
C GLU A 97 -1.44 3.55 -24.14
N LEU A 98 -1.78 2.93 -23.01
CA LEU A 98 -1.96 1.49 -22.91
C LEU A 98 -3.27 0.97 -23.52
N VAL A 99 -4.22 1.82 -23.90
CA VAL A 99 -5.56 1.37 -24.38
C VAL A 99 -5.46 0.35 -25.51
N ASN A 100 -4.52 0.56 -26.46
CA ASN A 100 -4.35 -0.29 -27.63
C ASN A 100 -3.23 -1.34 -27.47
N GLU A 101 -2.59 -1.39 -26.31
CA GLU A 101 -1.48 -2.30 -26.06
C GLU A 101 -1.97 -3.71 -25.69
N LEU A 102 -1.32 -4.72 -26.26
CA LEU A 102 -1.59 -6.12 -25.92
C LEU A 102 -1.13 -6.43 -24.50
N ALA A 103 -1.94 -7.22 -23.81
CA ALA A 103 -1.67 -7.67 -22.43
C ALA A 103 -1.40 -6.49 -21.46
N ARG A 104 -2.05 -5.36 -21.69
CA ARG A 104 -1.93 -4.11 -20.92
C ARG A 104 -2.23 -4.28 -19.45
N GLU A 105 -3.07 -5.24 -19.08
CA GLU A 105 -3.46 -5.53 -17.70
C GLU A 105 -2.36 -6.25 -16.89
N THR A 106 -1.36 -6.83 -17.58
CA THR A 106 -0.30 -7.64 -16.95
C THR A 106 1.07 -6.95 -16.95
N ARG A 107 1.16 -5.69 -17.41
CA ARG A 107 2.42 -4.97 -17.59
C ARG A 107 3.21 -4.84 -16.29
N LEU A 108 2.54 -4.43 -15.22
CA LEU A 108 3.18 -4.31 -13.91
C LEU A 108 3.66 -5.65 -13.38
N ARG A 109 2.85 -6.71 -13.45
CA ARG A 109 3.22 -8.05 -13.00
C ARG A 109 4.51 -8.52 -13.67
N ARG A 110 4.58 -8.43 -15.00
CA ARG A 110 5.77 -8.83 -15.78
C ARG A 110 7.00 -8.02 -15.40
N ALA A 111 6.84 -6.71 -15.21
CA ALA A 111 7.95 -5.85 -14.83
C ALA A 111 8.50 -6.15 -13.42
N LEU A 112 7.61 -6.55 -12.50
CA LEU A 112 8.01 -6.91 -11.13
C LEU A 112 8.68 -8.28 -11.05
N GLU A 113 8.39 -9.23 -11.94
CA GLU A 113 8.99 -10.57 -11.94
C GLU A 113 10.54 -10.54 -11.91
N ALA A 114 11.14 -9.60 -12.65
CA ALA A 114 12.60 -9.45 -12.72
C ALA A 114 13.25 -8.94 -11.42
N VAL A 115 12.50 -8.21 -10.59
CA VAL A 115 13.01 -7.60 -9.35
C VAL A 115 12.52 -8.31 -8.10
N ALA A 116 11.43 -9.06 -8.19
CA ALA A 116 10.77 -9.76 -7.10
C ALA A 116 11.72 -10.59 -6.22
N PRO A 117 12.69 -11.35 -6.73
CA PRO A 117 13.60 -12.15 -5.89
C PRO A 117 14.48 -11.36 -4.93
N ARG A 118 14.58 -10.04 -5.11
CA ARG A 118 15.37 -9.14 -4.26
C ARG A 118 14.63 -8.75 -2.99
N TYR A 119 13.33 -8.99 -2.91
CA TYR A 119 12.44 -8.52 -1.86
C TYR A 119 11.73 -9.68 -1.16
N ASP A 120 11.34 -9.45 0.08
CA ASP A 120 10.49 -10.34 0.86
C ASP A 120 9.02 -9.89 0.77
N TYR A 121 8.82 -8.56 0.66
CA TYR A 121 7.51 -7.94 0.47
C TYR A 121 7.52 -6.90 -0.64
N ILE A 122 6.48 -6.90 -1.47
CA ILE A 122 6.18 -5.84 -2.43
C ILE A 122 4.78 -5.31 -2.11
N LEU A 123 4.69 -4.01 -1.82
CA LEU A 123 3.42 -3.32 -1.56
C LEU A 123 3.14 -2.37 -2.72
N ILE A 124 1.95 -2.49 -3.33
CA ILE A 124 1.54 -1.65 -4.46
C ILE A 124 0.45 -0.70 -3.99
N ASP A 125 0.72 0.62 -4.03
CA ASP A 125 -0.24 1.67 -3.70
C ASP A 125 -1.02 2.10 -4.94
N CYS A 126 -2.33 1.85 -4.97
CA CYS A 126 -3.19 2.12 -6.12
C CYS A 126 -3.94 3.46 -6.00
N PRO A 127 -4.28 4.10 -7.15
CA PRO A 127 -5.13 5.28 -7.16
C PRO A 127 -6.54 4.99 -6.64
N PRO A 128 -7.33 6.03 -6.31
CA PRO A 128 -8.74 5.87 -5.89
C PRO A 128 -9.68 5.71 -7.10
N SER A 129 -9.32 4.83 -8.02
CA SER A 129 -10.09 4.52 -9.23
C SER A 129 -10.07 3.03 -9.47
N LEU A 130 -10.93 2.53 -10.34
CA LEU A 130 -10.94 1.14 -10.80
C LEU A 130 -10.53 1.04 -12.28
N GLY A 131 -9.67 1.97 -12.71
CA GLY A 131 -9.11 2.03 -14.06
C GLY A 131 -7.99 1.01 -14.30
N LEU A 132 -7.34 1.15 -15.46
CA LEU A 132 -6.31 0.22 -15.91
C LEU A 132 -5.10 0.14 -14.98
N LEU A 133 -4.73 1.23 -14.31
CA LEU A 133 -3.66 1.22 -13.30
C LEU A 133 -4.02 0.30 -12.13
N THR A 134 -5.23 0.44 -11.58
CA THR A 134 -5.68 -0.44 -10.49
C THR A 134 -5.78 -1.89 -10.94
N ILE A 135 -6.25 -2.17 -12.17
CA ILE A 135 -6.26 -3.53 -12.71
C ILE A 135 -4.85 -4.11 -12.79
N ASN A 136 -3.86 -3.33 -13.23
CA ASN A 136 -2.44 -3.76 -13.20
C ASN A 136 -1.97 -4.10 -11.79
N GLY A 137 -2.33 -3.27 -10.80
CA GLY A 137 -2.05 -3.56 -9.38
C GLY A 137 -2.71 -4.85 -8.91
N LEU A 138 -3.98 -5.08 -9.26
CA LEU A 138 -4.71 -6.29 -8.89
C LEU A 138 -4.13 -7.57 -9.52
N VAL A 139 -3.77 -7.51 -10.80
CA VAL A 139 -3.15 -8.65 -11.51
C VAL A 139 -1.74 -8.95 -10.99
N ALA A 140 -1.04 -7.95 -10.46
CA ALA A 140 0.27 -8.12 -9.83
C ALA A 140 0.20 -8.63 -8.38
N ALA A 141 -0.97 -8.59 -7.73
CA ALA A 141 -1.17 -8.95 -6.32
C ALA A 141 -1.18 -10.47 -6.10
N ALA A 142 -0.03 -11.12 -6.27
CA ALA A 142 0.09 -12.58 -6.22
C ALA A 142 -0.38 -13.20 -4.89
N ASP A 143 -0.26 -12.48 -3.78
CA ASP A 143 -0.68 -12.92 -2.44
C ASP A 143 -1.98 -12.23 -1.98
N GLY A 144 -2.58 -11.39 -2.84
CA GLY A 144 -3.89 -10.79 -2.63
C GLY A 144 -3.88 -9.29 -2.36
N VAL A 145 -5.05 -8.76 -2.00
CA VAL A 145 -5.25 -7.34 -1.73
C VAL A 145 -5.42 -7.05 -0.25
N ILE A 146 -4.89 -5.91 0.18
CA ILE A 146 -5.17 -5.30 1.48
C ILE A 146 -6.11 -4.12 1.22
N ILE A 147 -7.24 -4.07 1.93
CA ILE A 147 -8.30 -3.09 1.71
C ILE A 147 -8.37 -2.13 2.91
N PRO A 148 -7.77 -0.94 2.85
CA PRO A 148 -7.98 0.09 3.88
C PRO A 148 -9.41 0.63 3.79
N VAL A 149 -10.12 0.65 4.93
CA VAL A 149 -11.51 1.09 5.05
C VAL A 149 -11.60 2.12 6.17
N GLN A 150 -12.03 3.33 5.83
CA GLN A 150 -12.28 4.35 6.83
C GLN A 150 -13.58 4.04 7.59
N CYS A 151 -13.54 4.15 8.93
CA CYS A 151 -14.70 3.88 9.79
C CYS A 151 -15.73 5.02 9.73
N GLU A 152 -16.38 5.20 8.56
CA GLU A 152 -17.42 6.19 8.29
C GLU A 152 -18.60 5.56 7.53
N TYR A 153 -19.80 6.18 7.62
CA TYR A 153 -21.05 5.65 7.08
C TYR A 153 -20.99 5.18 5.60
N LEU A 154 -20.33 5.94 4.74
CA LEU A 154 -20.21 5.61 3.30
C LEU A 154 -19.14 4.55 2.97
N ALA A 155 -18.57 3.89 3.97
CA ALA A 155 -17.52 2.90 3.74
C ALA A 155 -18.05 1.65 3.01
N LEU A 156 -19.26 1.23 3.30
CA LEU A 156 -19.87 -0.01 2.82
C LEU A 156 -20.26 0.05 1.34
N GLU A 157 -20.73 1.19 0.87
CA GLU A 157 -21.09 1.37 -0.55
C GLU A 157 -19.85 1.19 -1.45
N GLY A 158 -18.71 1.79 -1.06
CA GLY A 158 -17.45 1.62 -1.78
C GLY A 158 -16.93 0.19 -1.78
N LEU A 159 -17.19 -0.58 -0.72
CA LEU A 159 -16.77 -1.98 -0.63
C LEU A 159 -17.54 -2.88 -1.61
N GLY A 160 -18.85 -2.64 -1.81
CA GLY A 160 -19.65 -3.39 -2.76
C GLY A 160 -19.13 -3.29 -4.19
N LEU A 161 -18.82 -2.07 -4.64
CA LEU A 161 -18.24 -1.83 -5.98
C LEU A 161 -16.83 -2.44 -6.11
N LEU A 162 -16.02 -2.34 -5.08
CA LEU A 162 -14.69 -2.96 -5.07
C LEU A 162 -14.81 -4.48 -5.20
N THR A 163 -15.69 -5.12 -4.42
CA THR A 163 -15.90 -6.58 -4.48
C THR A 163 -16.31 -7.03 -5.87
N GLN A 164 -17.27 -6.33 -6.51
CA GLN A 164 -17.64 -6.61 -7.90
C GLN A 164 -16.46 -6.51 -8.87
N THR A 165 -15.56 -5.53 -8.68
CA THR A 165 -14.37 -5.40 -9.51
C THR A 165 -13.38 -6.53 -9.27
N LEU A 166 -13.16 -6.92 -8.01
CA LEU A 166 -12.32 -8.08 -7.69
C LEU A 166 -12.87 -9.36 -8.35
N ASP A 167 -14.19 -9.55 -8.34
CA ASP A 167 -14.82 -10.71 -8.96
C ASP A 167 -14.67 -10.71 -10.49
N LYS A 168 -14.81 -9.56 -11.15
CA LYS A 168 -14.52 -9.41 -12.59
C LYS A 168 -13.07 -9.74 -12.93
N VAL A 169 -12.12 -9.25 -12.14
CA VAL A 169 -10.68 -9.53 -12.34
C VAL A 169 -10.41 -11.03 -12.13
N ARG A 170 -11.00 -11.66 -11.12
CA ARG A 170 -10.91 -13.12 -10.91
C ARG A 170 -11.40 -13.92 -12.11
N GLN A 171 -12.58 -13.57 -12.61
CA GLN A 171 -13.19 -14.28 -13.72
C GLN A 171 -12.44 -14.14 -15.05
N ALA A 172 -11.87 -12.96 -15.31
CA ALA A 172 -11.33 -12.63 -16.61
C ALA A 172 -9.79 -12.66 -16.72
N LEU A 173 -9.07 -12.40 -15.63
CA LEU A 173 -7.63 -12.10 -15.71
C LEU A 173 -6.77 -12.88 -14.71
N PHE A 174 -7.22 -13.00 -13.45
CA PHE A 174 -6.43 -13.58 -12.38
C PHE A 174 -7.31 -14.33 -11.36
N PRO A 175 -7.62 -15.63 -11.60
CA PRO A 175 -8.51 -16.43 -10.77
C PRO A 175 -8.08 -16.56 -9.31
N GLU A 176 -6.77 -16.52 -9.04
CA GLU A 176 -6.19 -16.65 -7.70
C GLU A 176 -6.27 -15.36 -6.86
N LEU A 177 -6.76 -14.25 -7.42
CA LEU A 177 -6.84 -12.98 -6.71
C LEU A 177 -7.66 -13.11 -5.43
N GLY A 178 -7.02 -12.97 -4.29
CA GLY A 178 -7.62 -13.08 -2.97
C GLY A 178 -7.71 -11.75 -2.23
N VAL A 179 -8.50 -11.71 -1.16
CA VAL A 179 -8.43 -10.65 -0.15
C VAL A 179 -7.55 -11.17 0.99
N ARG A 180 -6.37 -10.52 1.19
CA ARG A 180 -5.48 -10.82 2.32
C ARG A 180 -6.06 -10.30 3.62
N GLY A 181 -6.62 -9.10 3.58
CA GLY A 181 -7.27 -8.54 4.75
C GLY A 181 -7.82 -7.13 4.55
N VAL A 182 -8.69 -6.74 5.46
CA VAL A 182 -9.29 -5.40 5.56
C VAL A 182 -8.69 -4.68 6.76
N VAL A 183 -8.16 -3.47 6.54
CA VAL A 183 -7.58 -2.60 7.60
C VAL A 183 -8.55 -1.48 7.88
N LEU A 184 -9.08 -1.46 9.10
CA LEU A 184 -9.93 -0.37 9.58
C LEU A 184 -9.08 0.84 9.92
N THR A 185 -9.35 1.98 9.28
CA THR A 185 -8.56 3.21 9.40
C THR A 185 -9.37 4.36 9.98
N MET A 186 -8.66 5.36 10.51
CA MET A 186 -9.25 6.57 11.10
C MET A 186 -10.32 6.26 12.16
N PHE A 187 -10.14 5.14 12.86
CA PHE A 187 -11.05 4.68 13.89
C PHE A 187 -11.10 5.67 15.06
N ASP A 188 -12.30 6.04 15.47
CA ASP A 188 -12.57 6.79 16.68
C ASP A 188 -13.57 6.01 17.56
N GLY A 189 -13.05 5.29 18.55
CA GLY A 189 -13.86 4.42 19.42
C GLY A 189 -14.85 5.15 20.33
N ARG A 190 -14.88 6.50 20.30
CA ARG A 190 -15.87 7.31 21.06
C ARG A 190 -17.21 7.38 20.32
N THR A 191 -17.27 6.97 19.05
CA THR A 191 -18.47 7.06 18.21
C THR A 191 -19.10 5.69 18.02
N ASN A 192 -20.43 5.58 18.22
CA ASN A 192 -21.19 4.37 17.94
C ASN A 192 -21.07 4.00 16.45
N LEU A 193 -21.07 5.01 15.56
CA LEU A 193 -20.92 4.81 14.13
C LEU A 193 -19.67 4.01 13.75
N ALA A 194 -18.54 4.29 14.38
CA ALA A 194 -17.31 3.55 14.09
C ALA A 194 -17.45 2.06 14.46
N ASN A 195 -18.10 1.75 15.57
CA ASN A 195 -18.35 0.37 15.99
C ASN A 195 -19.34 -0.34 15.06
N ASP A 196 -20.39 0.35 14.60
CA ASP A 196 -21.37 -0.20 13.64
C ASP A 196 -20.70 -0.52 12.30
N VAL A 197 -19.82 0.35 11.79
CA VAL A 197 -19.04 0.10 10.58
C VAL A 197 -18.12 -1.11 10.75
N VAL A 198 -17.45 -1.24 11.90
CA VAL A 198 -16.61 -2.41 12.21
C VAL A 198 -17.43 -3.69 12.11
N ALA A 199 -18.60 -3.74 12.79
CA ALA A 199 -19.46 -4.92 12.79
C ALA A 199 -19.94 -5.29 11.38
N GLU A 200 -20.27 -4.28 10.58
CA GLU A 200 -20.76 -4.49 9.21
C GLU A 200 -19.65 -4.96 8.26
N VAL A 201 -18.45 -4.39 8.37
CA VAL A 201 -17.28 -4.84 7.60
C VAL A 201 -16.92 -6.28 7.95
N GLN A 202 -17.02 -6.67 9.23
CA GLN A 202 -16.78 -8.05 9.67
C GLN A 202 -17.79 -9.04 9.10
N LYS A 203 -19.05 -8.65 8.89
CA LYS A 203 -20.04 -9.49 8.22
C LYS A 203 -19.73 -9.71 6.72
N HIS A 204 -19.25 -8.67 6.03
CA HIS A 204 -18.90 -8.75 4.61
C HIS A 204 -17.57 -9.47 4.35
N PHE A 205 -16.62 -9.38 5.29
CA PHE A 205 -15.30 -9.99 5.19
C PHE A 205 -15.01 -10.85 6.44
N PRO A 206 -15.75 -11.92 6.68
CA PRO A 206 -15.51 -12.78 7.85
C PRO A 206 -14.08 -13.30 7.84
N GLU A 207 -13.43 -13.26 9.00
CA GLU A 207 -12.02 -13.70 9.20
C GLU A 207 -10.96 -12.95 8.38
N LYS A 208 -11.35 -11.94 7.58
CA LYS A 208 -10.43 -11.14 6.79
C LYS A 208 -10.16 -9.75 7.36
N VAL A 209 -10.85 -9.34 8.41
CA VAL A 209 -10.59 -8.05 9.06
C VAL A 209 -9.40 -8.19 10.01
N PHE A 210 -8.37 -7.36 9.81
CA PHE A 210 -7.26 -7.31 10.76
C PHE A 210 -7.76 -6.90 12.15
N ARG A 211 -7.24 -7.52 13.19
CA ARG A 211 -7.56 -7.18 14.59
C ARG A 211 -7.06 -5.78 14.94
N THR A 212 -5.95 -5.41 14.32
CA THR A 212 -5.35 -4.08 14.49
C THR A 212 -6.17 -3.04 13.75
N VAL A 213 -6.64 -2.02 14.47
CA VAL A 213 -7.29 -0.84 13.90
C VAL A 213 -6.34 0.36 13.91
N ILE A 214 -6.37 1.18 12.88
CA ILE A 214 -5.56 2.40 12.78
C ILE A 214 -6.38 3.59 13.29
N PRO A 215 -5.99 4.21 14.41
CA PRO A 215 -6.74 5.33 14.96
C PRO A 215 -6.58 6.59 14.11
N ARG A 216 -7.56 7.50 14.20
CA ARG A 216 -7.37 8.86 13.70
C ARG A 216 -6.19 9.51 14.43
N SER A 217 -5.21 10.01 13.69
CA SER A 217 -3.96 10.54 14.25
C SER A 217 -3.42 11.69 13.43
N VAL A 218 -3.23 12.84 14.08
CA VAL A 218 -2.60 14.01 13.45
C VAL A 218 -1.17 13.69 13.01
N ARG A 219 -0.43 12.88 13.76
CA ARG A 219 0.96 12.51 13.43
C ARG A 219 1.08 11.72 12.12
N LEU A 220 0.05 10.91 11.78
CA LEU A 220 -0.01 10.23 10.49
C LEU A 220 -0.27 11.20 9.33
N ALA A 221 -0.98 12.30 9.57
CA ALA A 221 -1.20 13.33 8.56
C ALA A 221 -0.01 14.27 8.39
N GLU A 222 0.75 14.52 9.46
CA GLU A 222 1.93 15.39 9.44
C GLU A 222 3.17 14.73 8.81
N ALA A 223 3.43 13.45 9.10
CA ALA A 223 4.64 12.74 8.68
C ALA A 223 4.98 12.89 7.18
N PRO A 224 3.99 12.83 6.23
CA PRO A 224 4.25 13.06 4.81
C PRO A 224 4.87 14.41 4.48
N SER A 225 4.52 15.49 5.20
CA SER A 225 5.10 16.82 4.97
C SER A 225 6.58 16.92 5.34
N TYR A 226 7.07 15.95 6.12
CA TYR A 226 8.49 15.80 6.45
C TYR A 226 9.21 14.76 5.57
N GLY A 227 8.51 14.17 4.61
CA GLY A 227 9.08 13.18 3.69
C GLY A 227 9.50 11.85 4.35
N VAL A 228 8.87 11.48 5.47
CA VAL A 228 9.22 10.28 6.24
C VAL A 228 7.97 9.54 6.75
N PRO A 229 8.04 8.21 6.98
CA PRO A 229 6.97 7.47 7.62
C PRO A 229 6.82 7.86 9.09
N VAL A 230 5.66 7.56 9.68
CA VAL A 230 5.39 7.86 11.10
C VAL A 230 6.35 7.17 12.07
N SER A 231 6.95 6.05 11.68
CA SER A 231 7.98 5.34 12.45
C SER A 231 9.24 6.18 12.67
N ALA A 232 9.58 7.06 11.71
CA ALA A 232 10.71 8.00 11.82
C ALA A 232 10.26 9.36 12.39
N TYR A 233 9.04 9.81 12.07
CA TYR A 233 8.54 11.11 12.49
C TYR A 233 8.10 11.15 13.96
N ALA A 234 7.27 10.20 14.39
CA ALA A 234 6.69 10.16 15.73
C ALA A 234 6.49 8.71 16.22
N PRO A 235 7.59 7.97 16.50
CA PRO A 235 7.57 6.52 16.75
C PRO A 235 6.75 6.13 17.99
N GLN A 236 6.57 7.02 18.94
CA GLN A 236 5.78 6.76 20.16
C GLN A 236 4.30 7.11 20.01
N SER A 237 3.87 7.68 18.88
CA SER A 237 2.47 8.04 18.63
C SER A 237 1.57 6.81 18.55
N ARG A 238 0.26 7.01 18.82
CA ARG A 238 -0.74 5.93 18.71
C ARG A 238 -0.79 5.36 17.28
N GLY A 239 -0.67 6.21 16.26
CA GLY A 239 -0.63 5.79 14.86
C GLY A 239 0.58 4.92 14.54
N ALA A 240 1.76 5.29 15.05
CA ALA A 240 2.99 4.52 14.88
C ALA A 240 2.87 3.13 15.52
N LYS A 241 2.40 3.06 16.77
CA LYS A 241 2.18 1.79 17.49
C LYS A 241 1.16 0.90 16.78
N ALA A 242 0.10 1.49 16.21
CA ALA A 242 -0.90 0.75 15.45
C ALA A 242 -0.31 0.14 14.17
N TYR A 243 0.46 0.89 13.38
CA TYR A 243 1.12 0.32 12.20
C TYR A 243 2.20 -0.72 12.54
N ALA A 244 2.91 -0.55 13.65
CA ALA A 244 3.81 -1.57 14.17
C ALA A 244 3.07 -2.88 14.52
N ALA A 245 1.90 -2.77 15.13
CA ALA A 245 1.04 -3.91 15.43
C ALA A 245 0.49 -4.57 14.16
N LEU A 246 0.02 -3.77 13.19
CA LEU A 246 -0.47 -4.26 11.89
C LEU A 246 0.61 -5.03 11.13
N ALA A 247 1.84 -4.51 11.11
CA ALA A 247 2.95 -5.19 10.46
C ALA A 247 3.27 -6.54 11.12
N ARG A 248 3.25 -6.62 12.46
CA ARG A 248 3.42 -7.89 13.18
C ARG A 248 2.28 -8.87 12.88
N GLU A 249 1.05 -8.39 12.86
CA GLU A 249 -0.11 -9.21 12.54
C GLU A 249 -0.04 -9.77 11.12
N LEU A 250 0.39 -8.96 10.14
CA LEU A 250 0.61 -9.40 8.77
C LEU A 250 1.71 -10.46 8.69
N LEU A 251 2.89 -10.19 9.29
CA LEU A 251 4.02 -11.13 9.32
C LEU A 251 3.63 -12.48 9.95
N SER A 252 2.95 -12.44 11.10
CA SER A 252 2.48 -13.65 11.78
C SER A 252 1.49 -14.44 10.91
N GLY A 253 0.55 -13.75 10.26
CA GLY A 253 -0.40 -14.38 9.34
C GLY A 253 0.23 -14.93 8.06
N ASP A 254 1.42 -14.46 7.69
CA ASP A 254 2.23 -14.95 6.57
C ASP A 254 3.22 -16.04 6.98
N GLY A 255 3.22 -16.45 8.27
CA GLY A 255 4.11 -17.47 8.80
C GLY A 255 5.55 -16.99 9.03
N VAL A 256 5.78 -15.67 9.09
CA VAL A 256 7.09 -15.07 9.34
C VAL A 256 7.25 -14.78 10.82
N SER A 257 8.30 -15.32 11.43
CA SER A 257 8.64 -15.02 12.83
C SER A 257 9.09 -13.56 12.96
N VAL A 258 8.46 -12.83 13.87
CA VAL A 258 8.82 -11.44 14.14
C VAL A 258 9.89 -11.43 15.24
N PRO A 259 11.08 -10.87 14.98
CA PRO A 259 12.07 -10.70 16.03
C PRO A 259 11.51 -9.81 17.17
N GLU A 260 11.82 -10.15 18.42
CA GLU A 260 11.58 -9.26 19.54
C GLU A 260 12.51 -8.04 19.42
N VAL A 261 12.07 -7.02 18.69
CA VAL A 261 12.83 -5.79 18.50
C VAL A 261 12.34 -4.78 19.52
N ALA A 262 13.25 -4.24 20.32
CA ALA A 262 12.96 -3.13 21.24
C ALA A 262 12.36 -1.95 20.42
N ALA A 263 11.40 -1.23 21.03
CA ALA A 263 10.79 -0.07 20.40
C ALA A 263 11.88 0.91 19.88
N PRO A 264 11.69 1.53 18.69
CA PRO A 264 12.69 2.45 18.15
C PRO A 264 12.97 3.58 19.16
N SER A 265 14.24 3.75 19.50
CA SER A 265 14.68 4.89 20.29
C SER A 265 14.49 6.17 19.47
N PRO A 266 14.06 7.29 20.06
CA PRO A 266 14.00 8.55 19.36
C PRO A 266 15.42 8.88 18.87
N SER A 267 15.58 9.07 17.56
CA SER A 267 16.84 9.59 17.01
C SER A 267 17.14 10.91 17.71
N ALA A 268 18.34 11.02 18.27
CA ALA A 268 18.84 12.26 18.84
C ALA A 268 18.62 13.39 17.83
N LYS A 269 17.99 14.48 18.26
CA LYS A 269 17.98 15.73 17.54
C LYS A 269 19.46 16.13 17.43
N GLU A 270 20.00 16.10 16.22
CA GLU A 270 21.22 16.86 15.94
C GLU A 270 20.84 18.34 16.09
N GLU A 271 21.53 19.01 16.99
CA GLU A 271 21.50 20.43 17.23
C GLU A 271 21.97 21.24 16.00
#